data_8eb11b82394c264b2cc47d1626e82b8b
#
_entry.id   8eb11b82394c264b2cc47d1626e82b8b
#
_cell.length_a   1.000
_cell.length_b   1.000
_cell.length_c   1.000
_cell.angle_alpha   90.00
_cell.angle_beta   90.00
_cell.angle_gamma   90.00
#
_symmetry.space_group_name_H-M   'P 1'
#
loop_
_entity.id
_entity.type
_entity.pdbx_description
1 polymer ?
#
loop_
_entity_poly.entity_id
_entity_poly.type
_entity_poly.pdbx_seq_one_letter_code
_entity_poly.pdbx_strand_id
1 'polypeptide(L)'
;HLLSRRQRQMCIRDRCGYSAIGGVIGCTHVEEGKEIRERYKDMFFLIPGYGAQGGKAEDVALYLRDGNGGVVNSSRAILLAYKKENKPVEFAACARREAIRMRDEIREAVNSL
;
A
#
# COMPACT_ATOMS: atom_id res chain seq x y z
N HIS A 1 2.30 25.08 13.21
CA HIS A 1 1.50 23.84 13.07
C HIS A 1 2.24 22.72 12.35
N LEU A 2 2.91 22.99 11.25
CA LEU A 2 3.70 22.01 10.52
C LEU A 2 4.94 21.56 11.28
N LEU A 3 5.58 22.47 12.00
CA LEU A 3 6.75 22.17 12.84
C LEU A 3 6.38 21.30 14.04
N SER A 4 5.24 21.53 14.70
CA SER A 4 4.81 20.71 15.82
C SER A 4 4.37 19.31 15.40
N ARG A 5 3.81 19.14 14.21
CA ARG A 5 3.53 17.82 13.64
C ARG A 5 4.82 17.05 13.33
N ARG A 6 5.80 17.70 12.70
CA ARG A 6 7.11 17.11 12.47
C ARG A 6 7.80 16.71 13.76
N GLN A 7 7.73 17.57 14.77
CA GLN A 7 8.34 17.34 16.06
C GLN A 7 7.68 16.15 16.79
N ARG A 8 6.35 16.05 16.72
CA ARG A 8 5.61 14.90 17.24
C ARG A 8 5.94 13.60 16.49
N GLN A 9 6.08 13.67 15.18
CA GLN A 9 6.50 12.53 14.37
C GLN A 9 7.88 12.03 14.75
N MET A 10 8.82 12.95 15.00
CA MET A 10 10.19 12.59 15.42
C MET A 10 10.24 11.97 16.81
N CYS A 11 9.38 12.40 17.74
CA CYS A 11 9.35 11.88 19.11
C CYS A 11 8.69 10.51 19.27
N ILE A 12 7.84 10.08 18.32
CA ILE A 12 6.99 8.90 18.46
C ILE A 12 7.52 7.68 17.70
N ARG A 13 8.50 7.84 16.82
CA ARG A 13 9.05 6.78 15.99
C ARG A 13 10.01 5.80 16.65
N ASP A 14 10.28 5.97 17.95
CA ASP A 14 11.39 5.30 18.64
C ASP A 14 11.30 3.78 18.73
N ARG A 15 10.11 3.19 18.57
CA ARG A 15 9.92 1.73 18.72
C ARG A 15 9.88 0.97 17.40
N CYS A 16 9.25 1.50 16.38
CA CYS A 16 9.05 0.76 15.14
C CYS A 16 9.64 1.45 13.88
N GLY A 17 10.21 2.63 14.05
CA GLY A 17 10.76 3.42 12.93
C GLY A 17 9.72 4.19 12.13
N TYR A 18 8.46 4.22 12.57
CA TYR A 18 7.39 4.96 11.92
C TYR A 18 6.76 5.98 12.87
N SER A 19 6.26 7.07 12.29
CA SER A 19 5.55 8.10 13.05
C SER A 19 4.14 7.63 13.43
N ALA A 20 3.54 8.28 14.45
CA ALA A 20 2.17 8.00 14.85
C ALA A 20 1.14 8.53 13.85
N ILE A 21 1.56 9.41 12.94
CA ILE A 21 0.70 9.96 11.90
C ILE A 21 1.02 9.26 10.60
N GLY A 22 0.00 8.67 9.98
CA GLY A 22 0.07 8.08 8.66
C GLY A 22 -0.59 8.96 7.61
N GLY A 23 -0.53 8.53 6.36
CA GLY A 23 -1.16 9.22 5.25
C GLY A 23 -1.87 8.25 4.32
N VAL A 24 -2.82 8.76 3.56
CA VAL A 24 -3.50 8.01 2.50
C VAL A 24 -2.98 8.52 1.17
N ILE A 25 -2.39 7.64 0.37
CA ILE A 25 -1.82 7.97 -0.94
C ILE A 25 -2.31 6.99 -1.97
N GLY A 26 -3.11 7.46 -2.93
CA GLY A 26 -3.57 6.63 -4.05
C GLY A 26 -2.43 6.24 -4.97
N CYS A 27 -2.43 5.00 -5.45
CA CYS A 27 -1.36 4.48 -6.32
C CYS A 27 -1.53 4.81 -7.80
N THR A 28 -2.33 5.82 -8.13
CA THR A 28 -2.54 6.30 -9.51
C THR A 28 -1.72 7.55 -9.85
N HIS A 29 -1.08 8.17 -8.86
CA HIS A 29 -0.25 9.37 -9.01
C HIS A 29 1.19 9.08 -8.58
N VAL A 30 1.91 8.35 -9.41
CA VAL A 30 3.21 7.74 -9.07
C VAL A 30 4.28 8.77 -8.71
N GLU A 31 4.39 9.83 -9.50
CA GLU A 31 5.42 10.86 -9.28
C GLU A 31 5.21 11.59 -7.95
N GLU A 32 3.96 11.96 -7.66
CA GLU A 32 3.60 12.59 -6.38
C GLU A 32 3.83 11.64 -5.21
N GLY A 33 3.46 10.37 -5.35
CA GLY A 33 3.64 9.35 -4.31
C GLY A 33 5.11 9.11 -4.00
N LYS A 34 5.93 9.04 -5.03
CA LYS A 34 7.38 8.89 -4.89
C LYS A 34 8.00 10.08 -4.17
N GLU A 35 7.63 11.29 -4.54
CA GLU A 35 8.09 12.52 -3.90
C GLU A 35 7.66 12.56 -2.42
N ILE A 36 6.42 12.20 -2.13
CA ILE A 36 5.89 12.17 -0.76
C ILE A 36 6.65 11.13 0.07
N ARG A 37 6.94 9.97 -0.48
CA ARG A 37 7.73 8.94 0.23
C ARG A 37 9.15 9.43 0.54
N GLU A 38 9.79 10.09 -0.39
CA GLU A 38 11.12 10.68 -0.17
C GLU A 38 11.11 11.74 0.91
N ARG A 39 10.07 12.54 0.95
CA ARG A 39 9.90 13.62 1.94
C ARG A 39 9.51 13.10 3.32
N TYR A 40 8.68 12.06 3.39
CA TYR A 40 8.13 11.51 4.63
C TYR A 40 8.53 10.03 4.80
N LYS A 41 9.81 9.79 5.03
CA LYS A 41 10.39 8.44 5.12
C LYS A 41 9.83 7.61 6.26
N ASP A 42 9.42 8.26 7.35
CA ASP A 42 8.92 7.59 8.55
C ASP A 42 7.39 7.51 8.62
N MET A 43 6.70 7.95 7.59
CA MET A 43 5.24 7.91 7.55
C MET A 43 4.75 6.57 7.02
N PHE A 44 3.75 5.99 7.69
CA PHE A 44 3.09 4.77 7.24
C PHE A 44 1.93 5.16 6.34
N PHE A 45 1.80 4.52 5.17
CA PHE A 45 0.78 4.86 4.18
C PHE A 45 -0.30 3.81 4.06
N LEU A 46 -1.55 4.26 3.91
CA LEU A 46 -2.63 3.48 3.33
C LEU A 46 -2.66 3.78 1.83
N ILE A 47 -2.51 2.75 1.01
CA ILE A 47 -2.34 2.88 -0.44
C ILE A 47 -3.55 2.26 -1.15
N PRO A 48 -4.62 3.01 -1.40
CA PRO A 48 -5.77 2.51 -2.16
C PRO A 48 -5.53 2.62 -3.66
N GLY A 49 -6.39 1.96 -4.44
CA GLY A 49 -6.40 2.07 -5.89
C GLY A 49 -5.61 1.02 -6.65
N TYR A 50 -5.03 0.06 -5.95
CA TYR A 50 -4.34 -1.05 -6.60
C TYR A 50 -5.32 -1.95 -7.37
N GLY A 51 -4.96 -2.29 -8.59
CA GLY A 51 -5.73 -3.18 -9.45
C GLY A 51 -6.93 -2.49 -10.09
N ALA A 52 -8.06 -2.45 -9.41
CA ALA A 52 -9.34 -1.99 -9.95
C ALA A 52 -9.34 -0.53 -10.48
N GLN A 53 -8.48 0.33 -9.91
CA GLN A 53 -8.36 1.74 -10.33
C GLN A 53 -7.12 1.99 -11.20
N GLY A 54 -6.44 0.94 -11.65
CA GLY A 54 -5.30 1.04 -12.55
C GLY A 54 -3.92 1.13 -11.88
N GLY A 55 -3.86 1.10 -10.56
CA GLY A 55 -2.59 1.07 -9.85
C GLY A 55 -1.86 -0.26 -10.07
N LYS A 56 -0.56 -0.21 -10.33
CA LYS A 56 0.28 -1.37 -10.61
C LYS A 56 1.18 -1.72 -9.43
N ALA A 57 1.66 -2.95 -9.40
CA ALA A 57 2.58 -3.41 -8.36
C ALA A 57 3.88 -2.60 -8.33
N GLU A 58 4.39 -2.23 -9.48
CA GLU A 58 5.58 -1.39 -9.62
C GLU A 58 5.39 -0.01 -8.99
N ASP A 59 4.20 0.56 -9.14
CA ASP A 59 3.86 1.86 -8.56
C ASP A 59 3.81 1.78 -7.03
N VAL A 60 3.16 0.74 -6.51
CA VAL A 60 3.09 0.47 -5.07
C VAL A 60 4.49 0.31 -4.47
N ALA A 61 5.37 -0.41 -5.15
CA ALA A 61 6.74 -0.64 -4.69
C ALA A 61 7.50 0.67 -4.47
N LEU A 62 7.26 1.69 -5.30
CA LEU A 62 7.86 3.02 -5.16
C LEU A 62 7.36 3.80 -3.95
N TYR A 63 6.16 3.49 -3.46
CA TYR A 63 5.58 4.14 -2.28
C TYR A 63 6.06 3.50 -0.98
N LEU A 64 6.67 2.34 -1.05
CA LEU A 64 7.17 1.61 0.11
C LEU A 64 8.62 1.99 0.43
N ARG A 65 9.00 1.77 1.68
CA ARG A 65 10.37 1.93 2.14
C ARG A 65 10.96 0.55 2.42
N ASP A 66 11.86 0.09 1.55
CA ASP A 66 12.47 -1.25 1.64
C ASP A 66 11.40 -2.37 1.73
N GLY A 67 10.34 -2.25 0.94
CA GLY A 67 9.25 -3.21 0.92
C GLY A 67 8.29 -3.11 2.10
N ASN A 68 8.38 -2.07 2.91
CA ASN A 68 7.54 -1.85 4.08
C ASN A 68 7.04 -0.40 4.09
N GLY A 69 6.34 0.00 5.14
CA GLY A 69 5.88 1.38 5.33
C GLY A 69 4.52 1.68 4.72
N GLY A 70 3.76 0.66 4.34
CA GLY A 70 2.40 0.87 3.83
C GLY A 70 1.55 -0.38 3.84
N VAL A 71 0.25 -0.17 3.74
CA VAL A 71 -0.77 -1.21 3.55
C VAL A 71 -1.52 -0.90 2.27
N VAL A 72 -1.61 -1.89 1.39
CA VAL A 72 -2.33 -1.77 0.12
C VAL A 72 -3.77 -2.19 0.30
N ASN A 73 -4.70 -1.36 -0.14
CA ASN A 73 -6.12 -1.67 -0.10
C ASN A 73 -6.65 -1.92 -1.51
N SER A 74 -7.33 -3.05 -1.70
CA SER A 74 -7.92 -3.45 -2.97
C SER A 74 -9.25 -4.16 -2.73
N SER A 75 -10.22 -3.42 -2.22
CA SER A 75 -11.50 -3.98 -1.76
C SER A 75 -12.26 -4.73 -2.85
N ARG A 76 -12.50 -4.09 -3.99
CA ARG A 76 -13.31 -4.69 -5.06
C ARG A 76 -12.64 -5.91 -5.68
N ALA A 77 -11.35 -5.88 -5.94
CA ALA A 77 -10.65 -6.99 -6.54
C ALA A 77 -10.66 -8.22 -5.62
N ILE A 78 -10.49 -8.04 -4.32
CA ILE A 78 -10.47 -9.13 -3.36
C ILE A 78 -11.89 -9.63 -3.07
N LEU A 79 -12.80 -8.73 -2.72
CA LEU A 79 -14.16 -9.12 -2.31
C LEU A 79 -14.99 -9.69 -3.46
N LEU A 80 -14.75 -9.27 -4.69
CA LEU A 80 -15.48 -9.70 -5.87
C LEU A 80 -14.71 -10.70 -6.73
N ALA A 81 -13.63 -11.27 -6.22
CA ALA A 81 -12.83 -12.27 -6.92
C ALA A 81 -13.65 -13.51 -7.32
N TYR A 82 -14.63 -13.88 -6.50
CA TYR A 82 -15.54 -14.99 -6.78
C TYR A 82 -16.34 -14.79 -8.08
N LYS A 83 -16.67 -13.53 -8.43
CA LYS A 83 -17.37 -13.24 -9.69
C LYS A 83 -16.50 -13.50 -10.91
N LYS A 84 -15.23 -13.11 -10.81
CA LYS A 84 -14.25 -13.32 -11.86
C LYS A 84 -13.98 -14.80 -12.12
N GLU A 85 -13.97 -15.63 -11.06
CA GLU A 85 -13.81 -17.07 -11.15
C GLU A 85 -15.13 -17.81 -11.34
N ASN A 86 -16.28 -17.10 -11.32
CA ASN A 86 -17.62 -17.68 -11.41
C ASN A 86 -17.89 -18.75 -10.35
N LYS A 87 -17.48 -18.50 -9.11
CA LYS A 87 -17.58 -19.45 -7.99
C LYS A 87 -18.18 -18.79 -6.75
N PRO A 88 -19.47 -18.44 -6.74
CA PRO A 88 -20.08 -17.66 -5.64
C PRO A 88 -20.05 -18.37 -4.29
N VAL A 89 -20.09 -19.71 -4.26
CA VAL A 89 -20.04 -20.49 -3.01
C VAL A 89 -18.64 -20.47 -2.40
N GLU A 90 -17.62 -20.29 -3.21
CA GLU A 90 -16.22 -20.29 -2.78
C GLU A 90 -15.64 -18.87 -2.65
N PHE A 91 -16.47 -17.90 -2.30
CA PHE A 91 -16.07 -16.49 -2.26
C PHE A 91 -14.84 -16.25 -1.36
N ALA A 92 -14.76 -16.92 -0.22
CA ALA A 92 -13.65 -16.77 0.71
C ALA A 92 -12.33 -17.32 0.14
N ALA A 93 -12.38 -18.48 -0.51
CA ALA A 93 -11.21 -19.06 -1.16
C ALA A 93 -10.74 -18.21 -2.34
N CYS A 94 -11.67 -17.66 -3.12
CA CYS A 94 -11.37 -16.75 -4.22
C CYS A 94 -10.71 -15.46 -3.73
N ALA A 95 -11.23 -14.88 -2.65
CA ALA A 95 -10.66 -13.69 -2.03
C ALA A 95 -9.23 -13.95 -1.55
N ARG A 96 -9.00 -15.09 -0.91
CA ARG A 96 -7.67 -15.49 -0.44
C ARG A 96 -6.66 -15.63 -1.58
N ARG A 97 -7.04 -16.30 -2.66
CA ARG A 97 -6.18 -16.47 -3.84
C ARG A 97 -5.81 -15.11 -4.46
N GLU A 98 -6.77 -14.21 -4.57
CA GLU A 98 -6.53 -12.87 -5.11
C GLU A 98 -5.58 -12.08 -4.20
N ALA A 99 -5.79 -12.10 -2.90
CA ALA A 99 -4.91 -11.42 -1.95
C ALA A 99 -3.48 -11.95 -2.01
N ILE A 100 -3.31 -13.27 -2.13
CA ILE A 100 -2.00 -13.91 -2.27
C ILE A 100 -1.34 -13.50 -3.59
N ARG A 101 -2.08 -13.50 -4.69
CA ARG A 101 -1.58 -13.08 -6.00
C ARG A 101 -1.06 -11.64 -5.95
N MET A 102 -1.84 -10.74 -5.37
CA MET A 102 -1.46 -9.33 -5.21
C MET A 102 -0.21 -9.17 -4.34
N ARG A 103 -0.16 -9.89 -3.23
CA ARG A 103 1.01 -9.89 -2.35
C ARG A 103 2.27 -10.29 -3.10
N ASP A 104 2.19 -11.36 -3.88
CA ASP A 104 3.34 -11.89 -4.59
C ASP A 104 3.79 -10.96 -5.72
N GLU A 105 2.86 -10.34 -6.44
CA GLU A 105 3.18 -9.31 -7.44
C GLU A 105 3.91 -8.13 -6.83
N ILE A 106 3.44 -7.62 -5.70
CA ILE A 106 4.06 -6.48 -5.03
C ILE A 106 5.45 -6.84 -4.51
N ARG A 107 5.61 -8.03 -3.93
CA ARG A 107 6.92 -8.51 -3.47
C ARG A 107 7.92 -8.64 -4.61
N GLU A 108 7.49 -9.17 -5.74
CA GLU A 108 8.32 -9.27 -6.93
C GLU A 108 8.75 -7.89 -7.43
N ALA A 109 7.82 -6.94 -7.48
CA ALA A 109 8.12 -5.56 -7.89
C ALA A 109 9.12 -4.90 -6.93
N VAL A 110 8.96 -5.10 -5.62
CA VAL A 110 9.91 -4.59 -4.61
C VAL A 110 11.30 -5.17 -4.82
N ASN A 111 11.39 -6.48 -5.07
CA ASN A 111 12.68 -7.16 -5.28
C ASN A 111 13.36 -6.74 -6.59
N SER A 112 12.63 -6.17 -7.53
CA SER A 112 13.15 -5.70 -8.81
C SER A 112 13.69 -4.26 -8.77
N LEU A 113 13.55 -3.57 -7.65
CA LEU A 113 14.05 -2.19 -7.50
C LEU A 113 15.58 -2.10 -7.31
#